data_8d4c01d1934dc2c308df167b5d413330
#
_entry.id   8d4c01d1934dc2c308df167b5d413330
#
_cell.length_a   1.000
_cell.length_b   1.000
_cell.length_c   1.000
_cell.angle_alpha   90.00
_cell.angle_beta   90.00
_cell.angle_gamma   90.00
#
_symmetry.space_group_name_H-M   'P 1'
#
loop_
_entity.id
_entity.type
_entity.pdbx_description
1 polymer ?
#
loop_
_entity_poly.entity_id
_entity_poly.type
_entity_poly.pdbx_seq_one_letter_code
_entity_poly.pdbx_strand_id
1 'polypeptide(L)'
;AGGKTVKVGLICIGDENDQGYTYNFIRGKEAATEALAAKGITVEWVTKWNIGEDSGCEDANIELADEGCDLIINNSFGFEPFMLKVAPDYPEIEFIACTNQASWGDSLDNTHNAFANIYEGRYLAGIVAGMKLQQMIDDGEISADQAVIGYVGAFSFAEVISGFTSYFLGARSVCPSVTMKVQFVGSWSDATEEANAASALADMGCVMISQHSDNTTPATTAQSKGVFHTGYNNDMISVAPEASLIGTRINWAPYFEYAIESVANGESFDQDWCHGMDMDAVVMTDLNEAIAAPGTAEKLAEVEDKLRTGDLQVFDTSTFTIEGKALESAFALDTDGDFTPDSEEAVFDGAFHESYFQSAPYFALSIDGIEWLNSAF
;
A
#
# COMPACT_ATOMS: atom_id res chain seq x y z
N ALA A 1 26.65 13.31 27.77
CA ALA A 1 26.44 13.43 26.33
C ALA A 1 25.13 14.17 26.14
N GLY A 2 25.16 15.37 25.51
CA GLY A 2 23.95 16.11 25.17
C GLY A 2 23.16 15.28 24.15
N GLY A 3 21.86 15.09 24.39
CA GLY A 3 20.98 14.40 23.46
C GLY A 3 20.93 15.15 22.14
N LYS A 4 20.79 14.40 21.03
CA LYS A 4 20.58 14.99 19.69
C LYS A 4 19.09 15.31 19.52
N THR A 5 18.79 16.40 18.85
CA THR A 5 17.41 16.78 18.50
C THR A 5 17.30 16.88 17.00
N VAL A 6 16.25 16.28 16.43
CA VAL A 6 15.90 16.38 15.00
C VAL A 6 14.48 16.94 14.89
N LYS A 7 14.31 18.00 14.13
CA LYS A 7 13.00 18.57 13.83
C LYS A 7 12.49 18.04 12.51
N VAL A 8 11.35 17.34 12.56
CA VAL A 8 10.77 16.64 11.42
C VAL A 8 9.44 17.24 11.04
N GLY A 9 9.33 17.69 9.80
CA GLY A 9 8.07 18.07 9.18
C GLY A 9 7.35 16.87 8.59
N LEU A 10 6.05 16.80 8.75
CA LEU A 10 5.21 15.78 8.15
C LEU A 10 4.01 16.43 7.46
N ILE A 11 3.92 16.23 6.15
CA ILE A 11 2.83 16.75 5.32
C ILE A 11 1.91 15.59 4.97
N CYS A 12 0.65 15.69 5.39
CA CYS A 12 -0.35 14.64 5.25
C CYS A 12 -1.50 15.06 4.32
N ILE A 13 -1.91 14.13 3.45
CA ILE A 13 -3.11 14.29 2.63
C ILE A 13 -4.39 14.20 3.45
N GLY A 14 -4.40 13.41 4.50
CA GLY A 14 -5.49 13.27 5.47
C GLY A 14 -5.19 13.95 6.80
N ASP A 15 -5.94 13.58 7.82
CA ASP A 15 -5.77 14.08 9.18
C ASP A 15 -5.80 12.96 10.23
N GLU A 16 -5.88 13.33 11.50
CA GLU A 16 -5.90 12.40 12.64
C GLU A 16 -7.12 11.46 12.65
N ASN A 17 -8.17 11.78 11.90
CA ASN A 17 -9.38 10.97 11.78
C ASN A 17 -9.33 10.01 10.58
N ASP A 18 -8.28 10.07 9.78
CA ASP A 18 -8.03 9.11 8.70
C ASP A 18 -7.98 7.69 9.29
N GLN A 19 -8.67 6.76 8.67
CA GLN A 19 -8.70 5.37 9.07
C GLN A 19 -7.86 4.49 8.14
N GLY A 20 -6.90 5.08 7.44
CA GLY A 20 -6.12 4.39 6.43
C GLY A 20 -4.65 4.82 6.36
N TYR A 21 -4.24 5.38 5.23
CA TYR A 21 -2.85 5.66 4.91
C TYR A 21 -2.18 6.65 5.86
N THR A 22 -2.79 7.83 6.08
CA THR A 22 -2.26 8.86 7.00
C THR A 22 -2.17 8.33 8.44
N TYR A 23 -3.11 7.52 8.88
CA TYR A 23 -3.11 6.94 10.23
C TYR A 23 -1.85 6.10 10.51
N ASN A 24 -1.33 5.39 9.50
CA ASN A 24 -0.10 4.61 9.65
C ASN A 24 1.15 5.50 9.75
N PHE A 25 1.14 6.70 9.17
CA PHE A 25 2.19 7.70 9.40
C PHE A 25 2.17 8.19 10.86
N ILE A 26 0.99 8.40 11.43
CA ILE A 26 0.85 8.78 12.85
C ILE A 26 1.39 7.68 13.75
N ARG A 27 1.01 6.44 13.52
CA ARG A 27 1.52 5.27 14.25
C ARG A 27 3.05 5.14 14.13
N GLY A 28 3.56 5.28 12.92
CA GLY A 28 5.00 5.23 12.65
C GLY A 28 5.78 6.34 13.36
N LYS A 29 5.24 7.56 13.34
CA LYS A 29 5.76 8.70 14.08
C LYS A 29 5.86 8.44 15.58
N GLU A 30 4.79 7.93 16.18
CA GLU A 30 4.76 7.63 17.62
C GLU A 30 5.78 6.55 18.00
N ALA A 31 5.77 5.42 17.27
CA ALA A 31 6.69 4.31 17.52
C ALA A 31 8.17 4.70 17.32
N ALA A 32 8.48 5.41 16.23
CA ALA A 32 9.83 5.88 15.96
C ALA A 32 10.32 6.89 17.01
N THR A 33 9.44 7.77 17.48
CA THR A 33 9.77 8.74 18.53
C THR A 33 10.19 8.03 19.83
N GLU A 34 9.45 7.01 20.23
CA GLU A 34 9.77 6.20 21.42
C GLU A 34 11.09 5.45 21.26
N ALA A 35 11.29 4.79 20.11
CA ALA A 35 12.50 4.03 19.84
C ALA A 35 13.75 4.92 19.78
N LEU A 36 13.65 6.09 19.15
CA LEU A 36 14.76 7.05 19.04
C LEU A 36 15.08 7.73 20.37
N ALA A 37 14.07 7.98 21.22
CA ALA A 37 14.29 8.49 22.57
C ALA A 37 15.15 7.53 23.41
N ALA A 38 14.95 6.22 23.26
CA ALA A 38 15.78 5.19 23.90
C ALA A 38 17.25 5.23 23.44
N LYS A 39 17.50 5.77 22.23
CA LYS A 39 18.85 5.99 21.67
C LYS A 39 19.43 7.38 21.98
N GLY A 40 18.73 8.20 22.79
CA GLY A 40 19.15 9.56 23.13
C GLY A 40 18.89 10.59 22.03
N ILE A 41 17.98 10.31 21.11
CA ILE A 41 17.55 11.21 20.05
C ILE A 41 16.15 11.73 20.36
N THR A 42 16.00 13.05 20.47
CA THR A 42 14.70 13.71 20.62
C THR A 42 14.17 14.12 19.25
N VAL A 43 12.93 13.78 18.97
CA VAL A 43 12.28 14.14 17.70
C VAL A 43 11.20 15.19 17.98
N GLU A 44 11.29 16.32 17.30
CA GLU A 44 10.28 17.40 17.33
C GLU A 44 9.49 17.36 16.03
N TRP A 45 8.20 17.02 16.10
CA TRP A 45 7.34 16.93 14.94
C TRP A 45 6.52 18.19 14.70
N VAL A 46 6.48 18.61 13.43
CA VAL A 46 5.56 19.65 12.94
C VAL A 46 4.74 19.04 11.81
N THR A 47 3.44 18.88 12.03
CA THR A 47 2.56 18.21 11.08
C THR A 47 1.61 19.19 10.40
N LYS A 48 1.45 19.06 9.09
CA LYS A 48 0.47 19.78 8.27
C LYS A 48 -0.58 18.77 7.79
N TRP A 49 -1.84 19.04 8.11
CA TRP A 49 -2.96 18.15 7.83
C TRP A 49 -3.78 18.60 6.63
N ASN A 50 -4.44 17.65 5.96
CA ASN A 50 -5.38 17.93 4.87
C ASN A 50 -4.78 18.81 3.77
N ILE A 51 -3.55 18.54 3.40
CA ILE A 51 -2.86 19.22 2.32
C ILE A 51 -3.25 18.57 1.00
N GLY A 52 -3.58 19.38 -0.01
CA GLY A 52 -3.93 18.89 -1.34
C GLY A 52 -2.69 18.52 -2.18
N GLU A 53 -2.90 17.69 -3.19
CA GLU A 53 -1.90 17.39 -4.22
C GLU A 53 -1.83 18.53 -5.27
N ASP A 54 -1.53 19.73 -4.79
CA ASP A 54 -1.52 20.98 -5.54
C ASP A 54 -0.47 21.98 -4.98
N SER A 55 -0.58 23.26 -5.31
CA SER A 55 0.33 24.30 -4.80
C SER A 55 0.33 24.40 -3.27
N GLY A 56 -0.71 23.93 -2.59
CA GLY A 56 -0.73 23.88 -1.13
C GLY A 56 0.36 22.97 -0.56
N CYS A 57 0.75 21.93 -1.30
CA CYS A 57 1.89 21.08 -0.93
C CYS A 57 3.23 21.83 -1.06
N GLU A 58 3.41 22.61 -2.11
CA GLU A 58 4.60 23.46 -2.27
C GLU A 58 4.71 24.45 -1.11
N ASP A 59 3.63 25.15 -0.79
CA ASP A 59 3.58 26.10 0.34
C ASP A 59 3.88 25.42 1.68
N ALA A 60 3.33 24.23 1.92
CA ALA A 60 3.58 23.45 3.15
C ALA A 60 5.06 23.04 3.30
N ASN A 61 5.73 22.63 2.22
CA ASN A 61 7.16 22.33 2.24
C ASN A 61 7.99 23.58 2.54
N ILE A 62 7.66 24.73 1.96
CA ILE A 62 8.35 26.01 2.23
C ILE A 62 8.17 26.42 3.69
N GLU A 63 6.95 26.37 4.21
CA GLU A 63 6.66 26.72 5.60
C GLU A 63 7.47 25.86 6.59
N LEU A 64 7.52 24.55 6.38
CA LEU A 64 8.27 23.63 7.24
C LEU A 64 9.78 23.86 7.14
N ALA A 65 10.29 24.16 5.95
CA ALA A 65 11.69 24.53 5.75
C ALA A 65 12.04 25.82 6.49
N ASP A 66 11.21 26.85 6.39
CA ASP A 66 11.37 28.15 7.08
C ASP A 66 11.22 28.02 8.61
N GLU A 67 10.45 27.04 9.09
CA GLU A 67 10.35 26.69 10.51
C GLU A 67 11.60 25.97 11.05
N GLY A 68 12.55 25.64 10.18
CA GLY A 68 13.83 25.02 10.54
C GLY A 68 13.74 23.52 10.74
N CYS A 69 12.90 22.82 9.99
CA CYS A 69 12.92 21.35 9.94
C CYS A 69 14.23 20.84 9.31
N ASP A 70 14.78 19.78 9.89
CA ASP A 70 15.95 19.07 9.37
C ASP A 70 15.57 18.05 8.29
N LEU A 71 14.36 17.54 8.38
CA LEU A 71 13.78 16.50 7.52
C LEU A 71 12.30 16.82 7.28
N ILE A 72 11.82 16.68 6.03
CA ILE A 72 10.41 16.89 5.67
C ILE A 72 9.89 15.67 4.91
N ILE A 73 8.83 15.06 5.43
CA ILE A 73 8.18 13.86 4.89
C ILE A 73 6.87 14.27 4.21
N ASN A 74 6.73 13.90 2.94
CA ASN A 74 5.56 14.13 2.12
C ASN A 74 4.83 12.80 1.91
N ASN A 75 3.62 12.63 2.45
CA ASN A 75 3.01 11.30 2.57
C ASN A 75 2.07 10.90 1.42
N SER A 76 1.96 11.67 0.36
CA SER A 76 1.03 11.31 -0.73
C SER A 76 1.73 11.21 -2.09
N PHE A 77 1.16 10.35 -2.96
CA PHE A 77 1.67 10.07 -4.30
C PHE A 77 1.83 11.34 -5.15
N GLY A 78 0.88 12.26 -5.08
CA GLY A 78 0.91 13.52 -5.85
C GLY A 78 1.73 14.65 -5.23
N PHE A 79 2.40 14.45 -4.10
CA PHE A 79 3.18 15.50 -3.43
C PHE A 79 4.58 15.72 -4.01
N GLU A 80 5.20 14.69 -4.54
CA GLU A 80 6.60 14.74 -4.99
C GLU A 80 6.91 15.87 -5.98
N PRO A 81 6.10 16.13 -7.04
CA PRO A 81 6.41 17.21 -7.98
C PRO A 81 6.49 18.58 -7.34
N PHE A 82 5.72 18.82 -6.27
CA PHE A 82 5.72 20.07 -5.51
C PHE A 82 6.91 20.12 -4.52
N MET A 83 7.24 19.00 -3.89
CA MET A 83 8.43 18.85 -3.05
C MET A 83 9.72 19.12 -3.84
N LEU A 84 9.84 18.58 -5.04
CA LEU A 84 11.01 18.75 -5.91
C LEU A 84 11.25 20.20 -6.35
N LYS A 85 10.22 21.04 -6.37
CA LYS A 85 10.38 22.48 -6.65
C LYS A 85 11.02 23.23 -5.48
N VAL A 86 10.81 22.75 -4.26
CA VAL A 86 11.27 23.40 -3.03
C VAL A 86 12.66 22.93 -2.62
N ALA A 87 12.95 21.65 -2.76
CA ALA A 87 14.18 21.02 -2.29
C ALA A 87 15.48 21.70 -2.74
N PRO A 88 15.63 22.21 -4.00
CA PRO A 88 16.84 22.87 -4.44
C PRO A 88 17.21 24.13 -3.65
N ASP A 89 16.22 24.82 -3.09
CA ASP A 89 16.41 26.07 -2.33
C ASP A 89 16.84 25.81 -0.88
N TYR A 90 16.76 24.56 -0.41
CA TYR A 90 17.09 24.16 0.96
C TYR A 90 18.01 22.92 0.95
N PRO A 91 19.24 23.04 0.46
CA PRO A 91 20.13 21.88 0.29
C PRO A 91 20.59 21.23 1.59
N GLU A 92 20.38 21.90 2.73
CA GLU A 92 20.68 21.39 4.08
C GLU A 92 19.54 20.56 4.70
N ILE A 93 18.37 20.55 4.06
CA ILE A 93 17.19 19.83 4.53
C ILE A 93 17.01 18.57 3.66
N GLU A 94 16.69 17.45 4.29
CA GLU A 94 16.34 16.22 3.61
C GLU A 94 14.83 16.17 3.35
N PHE A 95 14.45 15.87 2.10
CA PHE A 95 13.05 15.78 1.68
C PHE A 95 12.72 14.34 1.27
N ILE A 96 11.61 13.80 1.78
CA ILE A 96 11.17 12.42 1.49
C ILE A 96 9.78 12.44 0.87
N ALA A 97 9.61 11.73 -0.25
CA ALA A 97 8.32 11.41 -0.84
C ALA A 97 7.93 9.95 -0.50
N CYS A 98 6.71 9.76 -0.05
CA CYS A 98 6.13 8.46 0.24
C CYS A 98 4.79 8.31 -0.50
N THR A 99 4.79 7.92 -1.71
CA THR A 99 5.84 7.63 -2.69
C THR A 99 5.46 8.24 -4.05
N ASN A 100 6.36 8.30 -4.99
CA ASN A 100 6.05 8.66 -6.37
C ASN A 100 6.92 7.86 -7.34
N GLN A 101 6.51 7.76 -8.61
CA GLN A 101 7.24 7.02 -9.63
C GLN A 101 7.98 7.93 -10.64
N ALA A 102 7.78 9.25 -10.58
CA ALA A 102 8.30 10.19 -11.58
C ALA A 102 9.73 10.70 -11.29
N SER A 103 10.32 10.34 -10.17
CA SER A 103 11.53 11.01 -9.64
C SER A 103 12.86 10.46 -10.12
N TRP A 104 12.89 9.36 -10.86
CA TRP A 104 14.16 8.72 -11.22
C TRP A 104 15.13 9.62 -12.00
N GLY A 105 14.62 10.51 -12.83
CA GLY A 105 15.43 11.46 -13.58
C GLY A 105 15.68 12.78 -12.87
N ASP A 106 14.90 13.10 -11.86
CA ASP A 106 14.83 14.41 -11.22
C ASP A 106 15.27 14.41 -9.75
N SER A 107 15.78 13.28 -9.24
CA SER A 107 16.25 13.20 -7.86
C SER A 107 17.47 14.09 -7.63
N LEU A 108 17.47 14.75 -6.46
CA LEU A 108 18.54 15.60 -5.98
C LEU A 108 19.28 14.92 -4.81
N ASP A 109 20.43 15.45 -4.43
CA ASP A 109 21.21 14.87 -3.33
C ASP A 109 20.44 14.86 -1.98
N ASN A 110 19.49 15.78 -1.80
CA ASN A 110 18.67 15.92 -0.60
C ASN A 110 17.22 15.48 -0.78
N THR A 111 16.93 14.68 -1.83
CA THR A 111 15.59 14.11 -2.03
C THR A 111 15.62 12.60 -2.00
N HIS A 112 14.60 12.02 -1.38
CA HIS A 112 14.47 10.59 -1.15
C HIS A 112 13.06 10.12 -1.48
N ASN A 113 12.95 8.84 -1.79
CA ASN A 113 11.69 8.15 -1.97
C ASN A 113 11.63 6.95 -1.04
N ALA A 114 10.47 6.63 -0.50
CA ALA A 114 10.29 5.47 0.34
C ALA A 114 8.89 4.89 0.18
N PHE A 115 8.83 3.57 0.14
CA PHE A 115 7.60 2.82 0.21
C PHE A 115 7.84 1.45 0.84
N ALA A 116 6.79 0.66 1.03
CA ALA A 116 6.92 -0.70 1.51
C ALA A 116 6.37 -1.68 0.47
N ASN A 117 6.85 -2.92 0.51
CA ASN A 117 6.37 -4.03 -0.31
C ASN A 117 4.97 -4.46 0.14
N ILE A 118 4.01 -3.53 0.10
CA ILE A 118 2.64 -3.78 0.57
C ILE A 118 1.95 -4.91 -0.18
N TYR A 119 2.39 -5.22 -1.39
CA TYR A 119 1.90 -6.36 -2.16
C TYR A 119 2.08 -7.70 -1.43
N GLU A 120 3.07 -7.84 -0.54
CA GLU A 120 3.24 -9.03 0.29
C GLU A 120 2.05 -9.21 1.25
N GLY A 121 1.66 -8.15 1.94
CA GLY A 121 0.50 -8.15 2.83
C GLY A 121 -0.82 -8.28 2.07
N ARG A 122 -0.91 -7.67 0.88
CA ARG A 122 -2.07 -7.85 0.00
C ARG A 122 -2.23 -9.30 -0.44
N TYR A 123 -1.15 -9.97 -0.77
CA TYR A 123 -1.15 -11.40 -1.08
C TYR A 123 -1.69 -12.25 0.08
N LEU A 124 -1.24 -11.98 1.30
CA LEU A 124 -1.73 -12.68 2.50
C LEU A 124 -3.21 -12.41 2.77
N ALA A 125 -3.66 -11.16 2.63
CA ALA A 125 -5.09 -10.84 2.73
C ALA A 125 -5.92 -11.57 1.67
N GLY A 126 -5.35 -11.73 0.48
CA GLY A 126 -5.93 -12.56 -0.60
C GLY A 126 -6.07 -14.03 -0.20
N ILE A 127 -5.07 -14.61 0.46
CA ILE A 127 -5.14 -15.98 0.98
C ILE A 127 -6.30 -16.12 1.97
N VAL A 128 -6.48 -15.17 2.88
CA VAL A 128 -7.60 -15.19 3.84
C VAL A 128 -8.95 -15.17 3.12
N ALA A 129 -9.09 -14.28 2.13
CA ALA A 129 -10.29 -14.19 1.30
C ALA A 129 -10.52 -15.47 0.51
N GLY A 130 -9.49 -16.01 -0.14
CA GLY A 130 -9.57 -17.23 -0.93
C GLY A 130 -9.92 -18.46 -0.12
N MET A 131 -9.37 -18.59 1.09
CA MET A 131 -9.75 -19.68 2.01
C MET A 131 -11.22 -19.59 2.42
N LYS A 132 -11.73 -18.38 2.65
CA LYS A 132 -13.15 -18.19 2.95
C LYS A 132 -14.04 -18.56 1.77
N LEU A 133 -13.68 -18.13 0.58
CA LEU A 133 -14.41 -18.48 -0.64
C LEU A 133 -14.40 -19.98 -0.90
N GLN A 134 -13.25 -20.63 -0.72
CA GLN A 134 -13.15 -22.08 -0.89
C GLN A 134 -13.98 -22.83 0.16
N GLN A 135 -13.99 -22.38 1.40
CA GLN A 135 -14.90 -22.91 2.41
C GLN A 135 -16.36 -22.81 1.98
N MET A 136 -16.80 -21.67 1.47
CA MET A 136 -18.17 -21.47 1.01
C MET A 136 -18.54 -22.41 -0.14
N ILE A 137 -17.58 -22.71 -1.03
CA ILE A 137 -17.74 -23.70 -2.11
C ILE A 137 -17.88 -25.12 -1.51
N ASP A 138 -16.97 -25.48 -0.62
CA ASP A 138 -16.93 -26.82 -0.01
C ASP A 138 -18.18 -27.10 0.84
N ASP A 139 -18.71 -26.09 1.50
CA ASP A 139 -19.94 -26.15 2.29
C ASP A 139 -21.22 -26.09 1.42
N GLY A 140 -21.09 -25.85 0.12
CA GLY A 140 -22.22 -25.78 -0.82
C GLY A 140 -23.02 -24.46 -0.73
N GLU A 141 -22.48 -23.44 -0.11
CA GLU A 141 -23.10 -22.11 -0.02
C GLU A 141 -23.06 -21.36 -1.36
N ILE A 142 -21.97 -21.53 -2.11
CA ILE A 142 -21.80 -21.01 -3.46
C ILE A 142 -21.22 -22.11 -4.37
N SER A 143 -21.43 -21.95 -5.69
CA SER A 143 -20.72 -22.75 -6.69
C SER A 143 -19.35 -22.15 -7.01
N ALA A 144 -18.49 -22.92 -7.67
CA ALA A 144 -17.13 -22.48 -8.00
C ALA A 144 -17.11 -21.20 -8.86
N ASP A 145 -18.04 -21.04 -9.78
CA ASP A 145 -18.19 -19.86 -10.64
C ASP A 145 -18.79 -18.64 -9.92
N GLN A 146 -19.32 -18.81 -8.71
CA GLN A 146 -19.83 -17.75 -7.87
C GLN A 146 -18.77 -17.18 -6.90
N ALA A 147 -17.55 -17.73 -6.88
CA ALA A 147 -16.43 -17.19 -6.12
C ALA A 147 -15.88 -15.94 -6.81
N VAL A 148 -16.55 -14.81 -6.63
CA VAL A 148 -16.22 -13.53 -7.26
C VAL A 148 -15.93 -12.49 -6.18
N ILE A 149 -14.74 -11.87 -6.30
CA ILE A 149 -14.32 -10.76 -5.44
C ILE A 149 -14.66 -9.44 -6.13
N GLY A 150 -15.20 -8.48 -5.40
CA GLY A 150 -15.32 -7.09 -5.78
C GLY A 150 -14.20 -6.26 -5.14
N TYR A 151 -13.55 -5.43 -5.90
CA TYR A 151 -12.47 -4.59 -5.41
C TYR A 151 -12.76 -3.11 -5.66
N VAL A 152 -12.76 -2.30 -4.60
CA VAL A 152 -12.93 -0.86 -4.66
C VAL A 152 -11.55 -0.22 -4.74
N GLY A 153 -11.16 0.25 -5.92
CA GLY A 153 -9.87 0.90 -6.17
C GLY A 153 -9.98 2.42 -6.13
N ALA A 154 -8.91 3.09 -5.68
CA ALA A 154 -8.85 4.55 -5.71
C ALA A 154 -8.61 5.06 -7.14
N PHE A 155 -7.43 4.77 -7.69
CA PHE A 155 -7.01 5.17 -9.04
C PHE A 155 -6.41 4.00 -9.81
N SER A 156 -6.34 4.12 -11.14
CA SER A 156 -5.70 3.14 -12.02
C SER A 156 -4.17 3.29 -12.06
N PHE A 157 -3.56 3.67 -10.95
CA PHE A 157 -2.10 3.75 -10.82
C PHE A 157 -1.49 2.38 -10.48
N ALA A 158 -0.23 2.19 -10.82
CA ALA A 158 0.48 0.94 -10.56
C ALA A 158 0.43 0.51 -9.09
N GLU A 159 0.50 1.43 -8.15
CA GLU A 159 0.41 1.15 -6.71
C GLU A 159 -0.91 0.42 -6.36
N VAL A 160 -2.02 0.82 -6.94
CA VAL A 160 -3.34 0.18 -6.75
C VAL A 160 -3.43 -1.13 -7.53
N ILE A 161 -2.95 -1.16 -8.78
CA ILE A 161 -2.99 -2.35 -9.65
C ILE A 161 -2.11 -3.47 -9.09
N SER A 162 -0.89 -3.17 -8.66
CA SER A 162 -0.01 -4.10 -7.95
C SER A 162 -0.70 -4.68 -6.71
N GLY A 163 -1.35 -3.82 -5.94
CA GLY A 163 -2.08 -4.20 -4.73
C GLY A 163 -3.21 -5.20 -5.00
N PHE A 164 -4.13 -4.91 -5.91
CA PHE A 164 -5.23 -5.83 -6.16
C PHE A 164 -4.79 -7.09 -6.94
N THR A 165 -3.76 -6.99 -7.76
CA THR A 165 -3.24 -8.14 -8.49
C THR A 165 -2.60 -9.15 -7.53
N SER A 166 -1.76 -8.68 -6.61
CA SER A 166 -1.16 -9.55 -5.58
C SER A 166 -2.22 -10.17 -4.67
N TYR A 167 -3.23 -9.41 -4.28
CA TYR A 167 -4.38 -9.89 -3.53
C TYR A 167 -5.12 -11.02 -4.28
N PHE A 168 -5.40 -10.81 -5.55
CA PHE A 168 -6.04 -11.82 -6.39
C PHE A 168 -5.19 -13.09 -6.54
N LEU A 169 -3.88 -12.95 -6.74
CA LEU A 169 -2.97 -14.11 -6.83
C LEU A 169 -2.93 -14.90 -5.53
N GLY A 170 -2.96 -14.22 -4.38
CA GLY A 170 -3.09 -14.87 -3.07
C GLY A 170 -4.40 -15.65 -2.94
N ALA A 171 -5.52 -15.04 -3.30
CA ALA A 171 -6.82 -15.69 -3.27
C ALA A 171 -6.87 -16.91 -4.20
N ARG A 172 -6.37 -16.80 -5.42
CA ARG A 172 -6.37 -17.88 -6.40
C ARG A 172 -5.45 -19.04 -6.01
N SER A 173 -4.40 -18.79 -5.25
CA SER A 173 -3.51 -19.85 -4.75
C SER A 173 -4.22 -20.88 -3.86
N VAL A 174 -5.32 -20.50 -3.22
CA VAL A 174 -6.12 -21.36 -2.32
C VAL A 174 -7.57 -21.54 -2.79
N CYS A 175 -8.04 -20.75 -3.73
CA CYS A 175 -9.35 -20.87 -4.38
C CYS A 175 -9.18 -20.75 -5.90
N PRO A 176 -8.84 -21.83 -6.62
CA PRO A 176 -8.44 -21.79 -8.03
C PRO A 176 -9.50 -21.20 -8.99
N SER A 177 -10.79 -21.27 -8.63
CA SER A 177 -11.90 -20.79 -9.44
C SER A 177 -12.21 -19.30 -9.28
N VAL A 178 -11.55 -18.61 -8.33
CA VAL A 178 -11.85 -17.22 -8.02
C VAL A 178 -11.64 -16.30 -9.24
N THR A 179 -12.53 -15.33 -9.38
CA THR A 179 -12.40 -14.20 -10.30
C THR A 179 -12.62 -12.90 -9.54
N MET A 180 -12.23 -11.77 -10.13
CA MET A 180 -12.35 -10.47 -9.48
C MET A 180 -12.84 -9.40 -10.45
N LYS A 181 -13.67 -8.49 -9.93
CA LYS A 181 -14.12 -7.27 -10.61
C LYS A 181 -13.59 -6.06 -9.86
N VAL A 182 -13.02 -5.10 -10.57
CA VAL A 182 -12.46 -3.88 -10.01
C VAL A 182 -13.26 -2.68 -10.45
N GLN A 183 -13.71 -1.87 -9.49
CA GLN A 183 -14.38 -0.59 -9.69
C GLN A 183 -13.52 0.51 -9.09
N PHE A 184 -13.05 1.44 -9.92
CA PHE A 184 -12.29 2.60 -9.46
C PHE A 184 -13.23 3.76 -9.14
N VAL A 185 -12.92 4.50 -8.07
CA VAL A 185 -13.75 5.64 -7.60
C VAL A 185 -13.14 7.00 -7.92
N GLY A 186 -11.85 7.07 -8.28
CA GLY A 186 -11.17 8.31 -8.64
C GLY A 186 -10.83 9.20 -7.44
N SER A 187 -10.69 8.61 -6.25
CA SER A 187 -10.28 9.30 -5.02
C SER A 187 -9.61 8.33 -4.05
N TRP A 188 -8.67 8.83 -3.26
CA TRP A 188 -8.08 8.06 -2.14
C TRP A 188 -9.07 7.87 -0.99
N SER A 189 -10.00 8.80 -0.80
CA SER A 189 -11.03 8.71 0.23
C SER A 189 -12.29 9.48 -0.18
N ASP A 190 -13.34 8.75 -0.56
CA ASP A 190 -14.66 9.25 -0.85
C ASP A 190 -15.71 8.26 -0.36
N ALA A 191 -16.21 8.49 0.85
CA ALA A 191 -17.13 7.57 1.49
C ALA A 191 -18.40 7.29 0.67
N THR A 192 -18.93 8.27 -0.05
CA THR A 192 -20.13 8.12 -0.87
C THR A 192 -19.86 7.24 -2.10
N GLU A 193 -18.83 7.54 -2.85
CA GLU A 193 -18.47 6.77 -4.05
C GLU A 193 -17.99 5.37 -3.71
N GLU A 194 -17.28 5.20 -2.60
CA GLU A 194 -16.85 3.88 -2.11
C GLU A 194 -18.04 3.02 -1.67
N ALA A 195 -19.04 3.61 -0.98
CA ALA A 195 -20.27 2.91 -0.65
C ALA A 195 -21.06 2.50 -1.90
N ASN A 196 -21.16 3.39 -2.87
CA ASN A 196 -21.82 3.11 -4.16
C ASN A 196 -21.09 1.97 -4.92
N ALA A 197 -19.79 2.01 -4.99
CA ALA A 197 -18.96 0.99 -5.66
C ALA A 197 -19.09 -0.38 -4.96
N ALA A 198 -18.93 -0.43 -3.65
CA ALA A 198 -19.06 -1.66 -2.87
C ALA A 198 -20.46 -2.27 -2.98
N SER A 199 -21.50 -1.43 -2.92
CA SER A 199 -22.89 -1.85 -3.07
C SER A 199 -23.15 -2.42 -4.47
N ALA A 200 -22.68 -1.74 -5.52
CA ALA A 200 -22.83 -2.19 -6.89
C ALA A 200 -22.11 -3.53 -7.15
N LEU A 201 -20.89 -3.71 -6.62
CA LEU A 201 -20.15 -4.95 -6.72
C LEU A 201 -20.89 -6.11 -6.03
N ALA A 202 -21.44 -5.89 -4.84
CA ALA A 202 -22.26 -6.90 -4.15
C ALA A 202 -23.51 -7.26 -4.96
N ASP A 203 -24.18 -6.26 -5.56
CA ASP A 203 -25.36 -6.46 -6.41
C ASP A 203 -25.03 -7.19 -7.72
N MET A 204 -23.80 -7.14 -8.18
CA MET A 204 -23.28 -7.94 -9.32
C MET A 204 -22.97 -9.40 -8.95
N GLY A 205 -23.13 -9.79 -7.68
CA GLY A 205 -22.87 -11.13 -7.19
C GLY A 205 -21.50 -11.34 -6.56
N CYS A 206 -20.72 -10.28 -6.31
CA CYS A 206 -19.48 -10.38 -5.55
C CYS A 206 -19.81 -10.76 -4.10
N VAL A 207 -19.18 -11.81 -3.60
CA VAL A 207 -19.41 -12.36 -2.24
C VAL A 207 -18.29 -11.98 -1.26
N MET A 208 -17.28 -11.31 -1.75
CA MET A 208 -16.16 -10.74 -1.01
C MET A 208 -15.86 -9.35 -1.55
N ILE A 209 -15.71 -8.36 -0.67
CA ILE A 209 -15.31 -7.00 -1.05
C ILE A 209 -13.95 -6.69 -0.45
N SER A 210 -13.04 -6.16 -1.26
CA SER A 210 -11.79 -5.58 -0.78
C SER A 210 -11.63 -4.15 -1.28
N GLN A 211 -10.62 -3.46 -0.80
CA GLN A 211 -10.45 -2.04 -1.06
C GLN A 211 -8.98 -1.61 -1.16
N HIS A 212 -8.78 -0.50 -1.84
CA HIS A 212 -7.54 0.27 -1.84
C HIS A 212 -7.91 1.75 -1.72
N SER A 213 -8.45 2.11 -0.56
CA SER A 213 -8.96 3.43 -0.20
C SER A 213 -8.83 3.63 1.31
N ASP A 214 -8.93 4.88 1.76
CA ASP A 214 -8.49 5.31 3.09
C ASP A 214 -9.63 5.52 4.09
N ASN A 215 -10.71 4.74 3.98
CA ASN A 215 -11.80 4.76 4.96
C ASN A 215 -12.45 3.39 5.16
N THR A 216 -13.34 3.28 6.14
CA THR A 216 -13.99 2.03 6.53
C THR A 216 -15.32 1.77 5.80
N THR A 217 -15.71 2.62 4.87
CA THR A 217 -17.02 2.53 4.20
C THR A 217 -17.20 1.25 3.38
N PRO A 218 -16.22 0.73 2.64
CA PRO A 218 -16.39 -0.56 1.96
C PRO A 218 -16.66 -1.71 2.94
N ALA A 219 -16.06 -1.70 4.12
CA ALA A 219 -16.28 -2.72 5.15
C ALA A 219 -17.71 -2.70 5.68
N THR A 220 -18.21 -1.53 6.08
CA THR A 220 -19.58 -1.37 6.59
C THR A 220 -20.62 -1.65 5.51
N THR A 221 -20.35 -1.29 4.27
CA THR A 221 -21.22 -1.59 3.13
C THR A 221 -21.28 -3.10 2.86
N ALA A 222 -20.13 -3.80 2.86
CA ALA A 222 -20.07 -5.25 2.71
C ALA A 222 -20.90 -5.94 3.79
N GLN A 223 -20.77 -5.52 5.06
CA GLN A 223 -21.56 -6.06 6.14
C GLN A 223 -23.07 -5.85 5.94
N SER A 224 -23.49 -4.66 5.53
CA SER A 224 -24.91 -4.37 5.26
C SER A 224 -25.47 -5.18 4.08
N LYS A 225 -24.62 -5.57 3.13
CA LYS A 225 -24.98 -6.44 1.99
C LYS A 225 -24.87 -7.93 2.31
N GLY A 226 -24.42 -8.29 3.50
CA GLY A 226 -24.25 -9.70 3.89
C GLY A 226 -23.14 -10.43 3.17
N VAL A 227 -22.11 -9.72 2.73
CA VAL A 227 -20.91 -10.29 2.09
C VAL A 227 -19.68 -10.06 2.97
N PHE A 228 -18.59 -10.81 2.72
CA PHE A 228 -17.35 -10.69 3.48
C PHE A 228 -16.49 -9.54 2.98
N HIS A 229 -15.47 -9.19 3.77
CA HIS A 229 -14.60 -8.06 3.50
C HIS A 229 -13.16 -8.35 3.94
N THR A 230 -12.21 -7.78 3.23
CA THR A 230 -10.81 -7.63 3.63
C THR A 230 -10.40 -6.17 3.52
N GLY A 231 -9.71 -5.68 4.54
CA GLY A 231 -9.35 -4.27 4.67
C GLY A 231 -7.98 -3.91 4.12
N TYR A 232 -7.71 -2.61 4.13
CA TYR A 232 -6.45 -2.02 3.74
C TYR A 232 -6.07 -0.89 4.69
N ASN A 233 -4.81 -0.85 5.09
CA ASN A 233 -4.18 0.13 5.98
C ASN A 233 -4.74 0.21 7.41
N ASN A 234 -5.80 -0.50 7.76
CA ASN A 234 -6.38 -0.50 9.09
C ASN A 234 -7.07 -1.83 9.41
N ASP A 235 -7.28 -2.09 10.70
CA ASP A 235 -8.17 -3.12 11.19
C ASP A 235 -9.61 -2.59 11.15
N MET A 236 -10.47 -3.27 10.41
CA MET A 236 -11.87 -2.86 10.21
C MET A 236 -12.86 -3.80 10.89
N ILE A 237 -12.38 -4.74 11.72
CA ILE A 237 -13.23 -5.69 12.45
C ILE A 237 -14.18 -4.96 13.39
N SER A 238 -13.73 -3.91 14.06
CA SER A 238 -14.55 -3.16 15.01
C SER A 238 -15.78 -2.49 14.38
N VAL A 239 -15.69 -2.08 13.11
CA VAL A 239 -16.81 -1.44 12.39
C VAL A 239 -17.63 -2.42 11.56
N ALA A 240 -17.08 -3.59 11.23
CA ALA A 240 -17.74 -4.62 10.45
C ALA A 240 -17.40 -6.03 10.96
N PRO A 241 -17.77 -6.38 12.20
CA PRO A 241 -17.34 -7.62 12.84
C PRO A 241 -17.89 -8.90 12.18
N GLU A 242 -18.97 -8.80 11.41
CA GLU A 242 -19.57 -9.93 10.70
C GLU A 242 -19.07 -10.07 9.25
N ALA A 243 -18.32 -9.08 8.75
CA ALA A 243 -17.84 -9.05 7.38
C ALA A 243 -16.31 -9.04 7.28
N SER A 244 -15.62 -8.19 8.06
CA SER A 244 -14.19 -7.96 7.89
C SER A 244 -13.36 -9.08 8.49
N LEU A 245 -12.54 -9.72 7.63
CA LEU A 245 -11.72 -10.89 7.97
C LEU A 245 -10.35 -10.50 8.48
N ILE A 246 -9.68 -9.59 7.81
CA ILE A 246 -8.31 -9.14 8.07
C ILE A 246 -8.02 -7.89 7.24
N GLY A 247 -6.95 -7.17 7.61
CA GLY A 247 -6.33 -6.14 6.79
C GLY A 247 -4.81 -6.28 6.79
N THR A 248 -4.17 -5.49 5.95
CA THR A 248 -2.72 -5.31 5.95
C THR A 248 -2.40 -3.83 5.97
N ARG A 249 -1.27 -3.46 6.53
CA ARG A 249 -0.85 -2.07 6.62
C ARG A 249 0.65 -1.89 6.45
N ILE A 250 1.05 -0.70 6.04
CA ILE A 250 2.44 -0.29 6.09
C ILE A 250 2.77 0.12 7.52
N ASN A 251 3.90 -0.35 8.02
CA ASN A 251 4.50 0.10 9.27
C ASN A 251 5.68 1.02 8.95
N TRP A 252 5.47 2.31 9.11
CA TRP A 252 6.49 3.33 8.79
C TRP A 252 7.58 3.48 9.83
N ALA A 253 7.42 2.90 11.02
CA ALA A 253 8.38 3.04 12.11
C ALA A 253 9.82 2.65 11.74
N PRO A 254 10.09 1.51 11.08
CA PRO A 254 11.46 1.14 10.69
C PRO A 254 12.14 2.17 9.79
N TYR A 255 11.40 2.71 8.85
CA TYR A 255 11.92 3.73 7.94
C TYR A 255 12.15 5.08 8.65
N PHE A 256 11.21 5.51 9.48
CA PHE A 256 11.36 6.76 10.22
C PHE A 256 12.53 6.70 11.20
N GLU A 257 12.71 5.57 11.91
CA GLU A 257 13.88 5.37 12.75
C GLU A 257 15.18 5.49 11.95
N TYR A 258 15.27 4.81 10.82
CA TYR A 258 16.45 4.82 9.95
C TYR A 258 16.77 6.23 9.42
N ALA A 259 15.80 6.90 8.82
CA ALA A 259 16.03 8.22 8.23
C ALA A 259 16.36 9.29 9.29
N ILE A 260 15.60 9.33 10.39
CA ILE A 260 15.80 10.32 11.46
C ILE A 260 17.12 10.08 12.20
N GLU A 261 17.50 8.82 12.48
CA GLU A 261 18.77 8.48 13.09
C GLU A 261 19.96 8.89 12.21
N SER A 262 19.84 8.68 10.89
CA SER A 262 20.85 9.11 9.93
C SER A 262 21.04 10.63 9.94
N VAL A 263 19.95 11.39 9.90
CA VAL A 263 20.00 12.85 10.01
C VAL A 263 20.62 13.28 11.35
N ALA A 264 20.22 12.66 12.46
CA ALA A 264 20.77 12.96 13.78
C ALA A 264 22.29 12.72 13.85
N ASN A 265 22.79 11.75 13.11
CA ASN A 265 24.19 11.40 13.07
C ASN A 265 25.00 12.16 12.01
N GLY A 266 24.32 12.90 11.12
CA GLY A 266 24.96 13.54 9.97
C GLY A 266 25.44 12.51 8.94
N GLU A 267 24.73 11.39 8.84
CA GLU A 267 24.97 10.31 7.90
C GLU A 267 24.03 10.41 6.70
N SER A 268 24.49 10.00 5.53
CA SER A 268 23.63 9.82 4.37
C SER A 268 22.75 8.58 4.54
N PHE A 269 21.58 8.58 3.93
CA PHE A 269 20.70 7.42 3.88
C PHE A 269 20.19 7.20 2.44
N ASP A 270 19.57 6.07 2.20
CA ASP A 270 19.17 5.63 0.86
C ASP A 270 18.30 6.67 0.16
N GLN A 271 18.60 6.95 -1.11
CA GLN A 271 17.74 7.80 -1.94
C GLN A 271 16.40 7.15 -2.25
N ASP A 272 16.38 5.81 -2.31
CA ASP A 272 15.16 5.04 -2.54
C ASP A 272 15.16 3.82 -1.60
N TRP A 273 14.24 3.81 -0.64
CA TRP A 273 14.14 2.76 0.36
C TRP A 273 12.87 1.95 0.15
N CYS A 274 13.02 0.62 0.09
CA CYS A 274 11.89 -0.29 0.03
C CYS A 274 12.19 -1.58 0.78
N HIS A 275 11.37 -1.90 1.75
CA HIS A 275 11.36 -3.17 2.45
C HIS A 275 9.92 -3.64 2.68
N GLY A 276 9.77 -4.89 3.07
CA GLY A 276 8.49 -5.52 3.32
C GLY A 276 8.44 -6.20 4.68
N MET A 277 7.97 -7.43 4.70
CA MET A 277 7.88 -8.25 5.91
C MET A 277 9.25 -8.60 6.49
N ASP A 278 10.30 -8.61 5.70
CA ASP A 278 11.69 -8.84 6.10
C ASP A 278 12.14 -7.88 7.22
N MET A 279 11.63 -6.65 7.22
CA MET A 279 11.93 -5.62 8.22
C MET A 279 10.70 -5.12 8.99
N ASP A 280 9.62 -5.88 8.99
CA ASP A 280 8.34 -5.47 9.58
C ASP A 280 7.79 -4.15 9.04
N ALA A 281 8.16 -3.77 7.81
CA ALA A 281 7.61 -2.61 7.11
C ALA A 281 6.20 -2.86 6.56
N VAL A 282 5.84 -4.13 6.39
CA VAL A 282 4.49 -4.59 6.08
C VAL A 282 4.06 -5.55 7.17
N VAL A 283 2.88 -5.33 7.75
CA VAL A 283 2.31 -6.16 8.82
C VAL A 283 0.85 -6.45 8.54
N MET A 284 0.37 -7.60 9.05
CA MET A 284 -1.05 -7.93 9.02
C MET A 284 -1.74 -7.36 10.25
N THR A 285 -3.02 -6.99 10.11
CA THR A 285 -3.90 -6.72 11.24
C THR A 285 -4.42 -8.04 11.84
N ASP A 286 -5.17 -7.97 12.93
CA ASP A 286 -5.70 -9.16 13.56
C ASP A 286 -6.65 -9.93 12.62
N LEU A 287 -6.56 -11.27 12.66
CA LEU A 287 -7.49 -12.13 11.96
C LEU A 287 -8.80 -12.23 12.74
N ASN A 288 -9.92 -12.04 12.06
CA ASN A 288 -11.24 -12.30 12.63
C ASN A 288 -11.53 -13.81 12.62
N GLU A 289 -11.05 -14.50 13.64
CA GLU A 289 -11.20 -15.96 13.74
C GLU A 289 -12.66 -16.42 13.89
N ALA A 290 -13.57 -15.52 14.31
CA ALA A 290 -14.98 -15.83 14.44
C ALA A 290 -15.66 -16.15 13.09
N ILE A 291 -15.16 -15.60 11.99
CA ILE A 291 -15.74 -15.76 10.66
C ILE A 291 -14.74 -16.29 9.60
N ALA A 292 -13.46 -16.36 9.91
CA ALA A 292 -12.46 -16.92 9.01
C ALA A 292 -12.66 -18.42 8.79
N ALA A 293 -12.20 -18.92 7.63
CA ALA A 293 -12.18 -20.35 7.37
C ALA A 293 -11.24 -21.09 8.34
N PRO A 294 -11.56 -22.34 8.73
CA PRO A 294 -10.66 -23.14 9.54
C PRO A 294 -9.28 -23.30 8.88
N GLY A 295 -8.21 -23.21 9.68
CA GLY A 295 -6.84 -23.36 9.20
C GLY A 295 -6.22 -22.07 8.62
N THR A 296 -6.92 -20.94 8.67
CA THR A 296 -6.43 -19.67 8.10
C THR A 296 -5.20 -19.14 8.83
N ALA A 297 -5.21 -19.16 10.17
CA ALA A 297 -4.07 -18.66 10.96
C ALA A 297 -2.78 -19.43 10.66
N GLU A 298 -2.85 -20.75 10.56
CA GLU A 298 -1.72 -21.62 10.24
C GLU A 298 -1.21 -21.38 8.81
N LYS A 299 -2.12 -21.20 7.87
CA LYS A 299 -1.75 -20.90 6.47
C LYS A 299 -1.09 -19.53 6.34
N LEU A 300 -1.60 -18.53 7.04
CA LEU A 300 -0.97 -17.20 7.09
C LEU A 300 0.46 -17.27 7.62
N ALA A 301 0.68 -17.95 8.75
CA ALA A 301 2.01 -18.08 9.34
C ALA A 301 3.00 -18.78 8.39
N GLU A 302 2.57 -19.85 7.71
CA GLU A 302 3.37 -20.57 6.71
C GLU A 302 3.78 -19.66 5.54
N VAL A 303 2.84 -18.93 4.98
CA VAL A 303 3.09 -18.09 3.79
C VAL A 303 3.86 -16.82 4.16
N GLU A 304 3.57 -16.22 5.30
CA GLU A 304 4.32 -15.07 5.81
C GLU A 304 5.81 -15.42 5.99
N ASP A 305 6.12 -16.59 6.54
CA ASP A 305 7.50 -17.06 6.68
C ASP A 305 8.21 -17.16 5.32
N LYS A 306 7.54 -17.70 4.31
CA LYS A 306 8.08 -17.77 2.95
C LYS A 306 8.29 -16.41 2.30
N LEU A 307 7.44 -15.43 2.59
CA LEU A 307 7.62 -14.04 2.12
C LEU A 307 8.81 -13.38 2.82
N ARG A 308 8.95 -13.58 4.13
CA ARG A 308 10.08 -13.05 4.93
C ARG A 308 11.43 -13.58 4.45
N THR A 309 11.50 -14.85 4.07
CA THR A 309 12.73 -15.51 3.60
C THR A 309 13.00 -15.32 2.10
N GLY A 310 12.02 -14.81 1.35
CA GLY A 310 12.12 -14.69 -0.10
C GLY A 310 11.88 -15.99 -0.87
N ASP A 311 11.43 -17.05 -0.18
CA ASP A 311 11.14 -18.35 -0.80
C ASP A 311 9.87 -18.35 -1.66
N LEU A 312 9.03 -17.31 -1.54
CA LEU A 312 7.83 -17.12 -2.34
C LEU A 312 7.93 -15.82 -3.12
N GLN A 313 7.75 -15.91 -4.44
CA GLN A 313 7.62 -14.77 -5.33
C GLN A 313 6.14 -14.53 -5.63
N VAL A 314 5.60 -13.38 -5.21
CA VAL A 314 4.18 -13.04 -5.38
C VAL A 314 3.79 -13.01 -6.85
N PHE A 315 4.62 -12.40 -7.69
CA PHE A 315 4.38 -12.27 -9.13
C PHE A 315 5.14 -13.33 -9.94
N ASP A 316 5.11 -14.57 -9.49
CA ASP A 316 5.62 -15.71 -10.23
C ASP A 316 4.86 -15.83 -11.57
N THR A 317 5.56 -15.75 -12.68
CA THR A 317 4.99 -15.70 -14.03
C THR A 317 4.32 -17.02 -14.45
N SER A 318 4.55 -18.10 -13.72
CA SER A 318 3.83 -19.38 -13.90
C SER A 318 2.41 -19.36 -13.31
N THR A 319 2.07 -18.39 -12.47
CA THR A 319 0.80 -18.33 -11.74
C THR A 319 -0.26 -17.46 -12.41
N PHE A 320 0.08 -16.71 -13.45
CA PHE A 320 -0.86 -15.85 -14.17
C PHE A 320 -0.55 -15.77 -15.66
N THR A 321 -1.56 -15.35 -16.42
CA THR A 321 -1.44 -15.09 -17.85
C THR A 321 -2.03 -13.72 -18.19
N ILE A 322 -1.66 -13.19 -19.34
CA ILE A 322 -2.23 -11.99 -19.96
C ILE A 322 -2.68 -12.39 -21.36
N GLU A 323 -3.98 -12.24 -21.64
CA GLU A 323 -4.58 -12.67 -22.91
C GLU A 323 -4.24 -14.13 -23.26
N GLY A 324 -4.25 -15.01 -22.25
CA GLY A 324 -3.96 -16.43 -22.38
C GLY A 324 -2.49 -16.80 -22.54
N LYS A 325 -1.57 -15.85 -22.43
CA LYS A 325 -0.11 -16.06 -22.58
C LYS A 325 0.65 -15.78 -21.30
N ALA A 326 1.70 -16.55 -21.06
CA ALA A 326 2.64 -16.25 -20.00
C ALA A 326 3.34 -14.90 -20.23
N LEU A 327 3.60 -14.17 -19.17
CA LEU A 327 4.36 -12.92 -19.24
C LEU A 327 5.85 -13.26 -19.42
N GLU A 328 6.45 -12.82 -20.52
CA GLU A 328 7.86 -13.05 -20.83
C GLU A 328 8.73 -11.81 -20.61
N SER A 329 8.14 -10.61 -20.75
CA SER A 329 8.85 -9.33 -20.62
C SER A 329 7.88 -8.23 -20.17
N ALA A 330 8.35 -7.37 -19.29
CA ALA A 330 7.69 -6.12 -18.90
C ALA A 330 8.74 -5.18 -18.29
N PHE A 331 8.52 -3.88 -18.42
CA PHE A 331 9.44 -2.88 -17.90
C PHE A 331 9.03 -2.35 -16.53
N ALA A 332 10.00 -1.84 -15.78
CA ALA A 332 9.84 -1.34 -14.43
C ALA A 332 9.72 0.19 -14.36
N LEU A 333 10.56 0.90 -15.10
CA LEU A 333 10.69 2.34 -14.99
C LEU A 333 9.99 3.06 -16.15
N ASP A 334 9.29 4.11 -15.80
CA ASP A 334 8.70 5.08 -16.72
C ASP A 334 9.67 6.26 -16.84
N THR A 335 10.31 6.41 -17.98
CA THR A 335 11.34 7.44 -18.20
C THR A 335 10.82 8.70 -18.88
N ASP A 336 9.61 8.67 -19.42
CA ASP A 336 9.01 9.81 -20.13
C ASP A 336 7.78 10.41 -19.43
N GLY A 337 7.32 9.78 -18.32
CA GLY A 337 6.25 10.30 -17.49
C GLY A 337 4.83 10.07 -18.05
N ASP A 338 4.68 9.13 -18.97
CA ASP A 338 3.36 8.79 -19.54
C ASP A 338 2.59 7.71 -18.74
N PHE A 339 3.12 7.32 -17.57
CA PHE A 339 2.64 6.24 -16.69
C PHE A 339 2.72 4.84 -17.32
N THR A 340 3.51 4.68 -18.38
CA THR A 340 3.78 3.37 -18.99
C THR A 340 5.26 3.04 -18.84
N PRO A 341 5.66 2.05 -18.04
CA PRO A 341 7.06 1.68 -17.92
C PRO A 341 7.69 1.32 -19.26
N ASP A 342 8.87 1.88 -19.56
CA ASP A 342 9.57 1.76 -20.83
C ASP A 342 11.04 1.31 -20.70
N SER A 343 11.53 1.18 -19.47
CA SER A 343 12.94 0.87 -19.18
C SER A 343 13.08 -0.10 -18.02
N GLU A 344 14.20 -0.80 -17.98
CA GLU A 344 14.58 -1.83 -17.01
C GLU A 344 13.64 -3.06 -17.02
N GLU A 345 14.15 -4.19 -17.50
CA GLU A 345 13.41 -5.45 -17.55
C GLU A 345 13.05 -5.95 -16.16
N ALA A 346 11.75 -6.00 -15.86
CA ALA A 346 11.22 -6.44 -14.56
C ALA A 346 11.05 -7.96 -14.47
N VAL A 347 11.00 -8.67 -15.60
CA VAL A 347 10.77 -10.11 -15.64
C VAL A 347 12.09 -10.84 -15.79
N PHE A 348 12.54 -11.52 -14.75
CA PHE A 348 13.71 -12.38 -14.73
C PHE A 348 13.56 -13.48 -13.67
N ASP A 349 14.32 -14.56 -13.79
CA ASP A 349 14.27 -15.70 -12.84
C ASP A 349 12.85 -16.22 -12.56
N GLY A 350 11.97 -16.17 -13.56
CA GLY A 350 10.60 -16.71 -13.48
C GLY A 350 9.60 -15.84 -12.73
N ALA A 351 9.91 -14.60 -12.44
CA ALA A 351 9.02 -13.67 -11.74
C ALA A 351 9.10 -12.25 -12.30
N PHE A 352 8.00 -11.49 -12.14
CA PHE A 352 8.03 -10.05 -12.22
C PHE A 352 8.51 -9.50 -10.88
N HIS A 353 9.60 -8.76 -10.88
CA HIS A 353 10.25 -8.25 -9.66
C HIS A 353 9.72 -6.87 -9.29
N GLU A 354 8.58 -6.83 -8.59
CA GLU A 354 7.98 -5.61 -8.07
C GLU A 354 8.90 -4.93 -7.04
N SER A 355 9.00 -3.61 -7.12
CA SER A 355 9.78 -2.77 -6.20
C SER A 355 11.29 -3.10 -6.14
N TYR A 356 11.83 -3.78 -7.16
CA TYR A 356 13.26 -4.08 -7.23
C TYR A 356 14.07 -2.89 -7.73
N PHE A 357 13.57 -2.19 -8.75
CA PHE A 357 14.27 -1.06 -9.36
C PHE A 357 13.92 0.29 -8.70
N GLN A 358 12.77 0.39 -8.07
CA GLN A 358 12.32 1.58 -7.32
C GLN A 358 11.34 1.18 -6.23
N SER A 359 11.20 2.03 -5.19
CA SER A 359 10.28 1.78 -4.08
C SER A 359 8.82 1.89 -4.49
N ALA A 360 8.49 2.83 -5.37
CA ALA A 360 7.14 2.95 -5.91
C ALA A 360 6.78 1.70 -6.73
N PRO A 361 5.62 1.09 -6.48
CA PRO A 361 5.16 -0.05 -7.28
C PRO A 361 5.04 0.30 -8.77
N TYR A 362 5.40 -0.63 -9.63
CA TYR A 362 5.32 -0.45 -11.09
C TYR A 362 4.60 -1.58 -11.83
N PHE A 363 4.09 -2.60 -11.14
CA PHE A 363 3.23 -3.58 -11.76
C PHE A 363 1.90 -2.93 -12.15
N ALA A 364 1.68 -2.71 -13.44
CA ALA A 364 0.51 -2.03 -13.97
C ALA A 364 -0.24 -2.85 -15.04
N LEU A 365 -0.03 -4.16 -15.05
CA LEU A 365 -0.58 -5.06 -16.08
C LEU A 365 -1.97 -5.57 -15.68
N SER A 366 -2.82 -5.79 -16.69
CA SER A 366 -4.12 -6.42 -16.51
C SER A 366 -4.01 -7.91 -16.78
N ILE A 367 -4.11 -8.72 -15.74
CA ILE A 367 -4.00 -10.18 -15.85
C ILE A 367 -5.34 -10.86 -16.05
N ASP A 368 -5.31 -12.05 -16.63
CA ASP A 368 -6.52 -12.87 -16.81
C ASP A 368 -7.15 -13.25 -15.46
N GLY A 369 -8.47 -13.17 -15.38
CA GLY A 369 -9.24 -13.43 -14.17
C GLY A 369 -9.64 -12.18 -13.40
N ILE A 370 -9.08 -11.01 -13.74
CA ILE A 370 -9.45 -9.71 -13.19
C ILE A 370 -10.12 -8.87 -14.28
N GLU A 371 -11.34 -8.42 -14.03
CA GLU A 371 -12.10 -7.53 -14.91
C GLU A 371 -12.10 -6.10 -14.34
N TRP A 372 -11.59 -5.15 -15.11
CA TRP A 372 -11.70 -3.73 -14.78
C TRP A 372 -13.01 -3.19 -15.33
N LEU A 373 -13.91 -2.76 -14.46
CA LEU A 373 -15.21 -2.21 -14.87
C LEU A 373 -15.10 -0.79 -15.41
N ASN A 374 -14.09 -0.06 -14.99
CA ASN A 374 -13.74 1.30 -15.43
C ASN A 374 -12.25 1.58 -15.21
N SER A 375 -11.86 2.84 -15.39
CA SER A 375 -10.53 3.36 -15.04
C SER A 375 -10.67 4.76 -14.47
N ALA A 376 -9.68 5.21 -13.69
CA ALA A 376 -9.62 6.55 -13.11
C ALA A 376 -8.15 7.01 -13.00
N PHE A 377 -7.83 8.18 -13.58
CA PHE A 377 -6.52 8.81 -13.57
C PHE A 377 -6.60 10.24 -13.05
#